data_ba3c7316f348896bcdf6bfca98f6a45a
#
_entry.id   ba3c7316f348896bcdf6bfca98f6a45a
#
_cell.length_a   1.000
_cell.length_b   1.000
_cell.length_c   1.000
_cell.angle_alpha   90.00
_cell.angle_beta   90.00
_cell.angle_gamma   90.00
#
_symmetry.space_group_name_H-M   'P 1'
#
loop_
_entity.id
_entity.type
_entity.pdbx_description
1 polymer ?
#
loop_
_entity_poly.entity_id
_entity_poly.type
_entity_poly.pdbx_seq_one_letter_code
_entity_poly.pdbx_strand_id
1 'polypeptide(L)'
;NASEYGIPYDAPPIVRRESIEVAPGRRVSFLVWGEGEPEYVFLHGGGQNAHTWDTVALALGRPLVAIDLPGHGHSDDVADPSRLSPQDNAADVAHVVRAVAPNAKVIVGMSLGGLTTIALAAHAPELVRRAVIVDVTPGVNSDKSKAISDFIRGPATFPSFEELLARTIEHNSTRTVESLRRGILHNAFQLEDGSWMWRYRRFPGGGVVGGVVTATEHPNWAPLWDLLGANTAPVLLVRGMRVQSVVDDADVAELMRRRPDAVVIEVVEAGHSVQGDTPVELAEMIRDFAAR
;
A
#
# COMPACT_ATOMS: atom_id res chain seq x y z
N ASN A 1 -13.99 9.53 -9.09
CA ASN A 1 -13.98 8.22 -8.40
C ASN A 1 -15.41 7.71 -8.19
N ALA A 2 -16.25 8.39 -7.39
CA ALA A 2 -17.58 7.87 -7.04
C ALA A 2 -18.42 7.49 -8.24
N SER A 3 -18.61 8.40 -9.22
CA SER A 3 -19.40 8.17 -10.42
C SER A 3 -18.86 7.05 -11.31
N GLU A 4 -17.54 6.88 -11.37
CA GLU A 4 -16.87 5.85 -12.17
C GLU A 4 -17.18 4.43 -11.67
N TYR A 5 -17.36 4.28 -10.37
CA TYR A 5 -17.60 3.00 -9.69
C TYR A 5 -19.01 2.87 -9.14
N GLY A 6 -19.93 3.79 -9.48
CA GLY A 6 -21.33 3.73 -9.02
C GLY A 6 -21.48 3.90 -7.51
N ILE A 7 -20.52 4.50 -6.83
CA ILE A 7 -20.58 4.74 -5.39
C ILE A 7 -21.54 5.89 -5.12
N PRO A 8 -22.55 5.73 -4.23
CA PRO A 8 -23.41 6.82 -3.82
C PRO A 8 -22.61 8.01 -3.30
N TYR A 9 -22.92 9.21 -3.79
CA TYR A 9 -22.14 10.40 -3.50
C TYR A 9 -23.04 11.64 -3.40
N ASP A 10 -23.38 12.03 -2.20
CA ASP A 10 -24.23 13.18 -1.92
C ASP A 10 -23.42 14.45 -1.62
N ALA A 11 -22.24 14.30 -1.01
CA ALA A 11 -21.35 15.40 -0.65
C ALA A 11 -19.90 14.93 -0.58
N PRO A 12 -18.91 15.83 -0.78
CA PRO A 12 -17.50 15.51 -0.57
C PRO A 12 -17.25 14.98 0.85
N PRO A 13 -16.51 13.86 0.99
CA PRO A 13 -16.11 13.40 2.32
C PRO A 13 -15.18 14.40 2.98
N ILE A 14 -15.20 14.44 4.30
CA ILE A 14 -14.21 15.19 5.07
C ILE A 14 -12.90 14.40 5.01
N VAL A 15 -11.88 15.00 4.40
CA VAL A 15 -10.53 14.43 4.33
C VAL A 15 -9.53 15.47 4.78
N ARG A 16 -8.70 15.13 5.77
CA ARG A 16 -7.63 16.00 6.26
C ARG A 16 -6.29 15.32 6.12
N ARG A 17 -5.28 16.06 5.68
CA ARG A 17 -3.89 15.60 5.74
C ARG A 17 -3.28 16.08 7.05
N GLU A 18 -2.75 15.14 7.79
CA GLU A 18 -2.06 15.37 9.06
C GLU A 18 -0.67 14.71 9.03
N SER A 19 0.15 15.00 10.01
CA SER A 19 1.44 14.35 10.18
C SER A 19 1.87 14.34 11.64
N ILE A 20 2.63 13.32 12.02
CA ILE A 20 3.18 13.17 13.38
C ILE A 20 4.68 12.94 13.32
N GLU A 21 5.42 13.47 14.27
CA GLU A 21 6.84 13.22 14.41
C GLU A 21 7.06 11.81 15.00
N VAL A 22 7.74 10.95 14.25
CA VAL A 22 8.02 9.55 14.64
C VAL A 22 9.46 9.35 15.12
N ALA A 23 10.34 10.30 14.79
CA ALA A 23 11.69 10.41 15.29
C ALA A 23 12.12 11.89 15.22
N PRO A 24 13.17 12.33 15.94
CA PRO A 24 13.63 13.71 15.93
C PRO A 24 13.81 14.26 14.51
N GLY A 25 13.04 15.29 14.17
CA GLY A 25 13.04 15.95 12.86
C GLY A 25 12.48 15.11 11.70
N ARG A 26 11.81 13.97 11.96
CA ARG A 26 11.24 13.11 10.93
C ARG A 26 9.75 12.85 11.19
N ARG A 27 8.93 13.20 10.21
CA ARG A 27 7.47 13.11 10.29
C ARG A 27 6.91 12.11 9.29
N VAL A 28 5.86 11.43 9.71
CA VAL A 28 5.04 10.58 8.85
C VAL A 28 3.71 11.27 8.61
N SER A 29 3.34 11.40 7.34
CA SER A 29 2.09 12.00 6.87
C SER A 29 1.02 10.93 6.69
N PHE A 30 -0.24 11.32 6.89
CA PHE A 30 -1.40 10.45 6.69
C PHE A 30 -2.64 11.27 6.33
N LEU A 31 -3.60 10.61 5.71
CA LEU A 31 -4.94 11.12 5.44
C LEU A 31 -5.89 10.58 6.49
N VAL A 32 -6.66 11.47 7.11
CA VAL A 32 -7.78 11.12 8.00
C VAL A 32 -9.07 11.34 7.22
N TRP A 33 -9.85 10.28 7.07
CA TRP A 33 -11.12 10.27 6.38
C TRP A 33 -12.28 10.19 7.36
N GLY A 34 -13.27 11.05 7.17
CA GLY A 34 -14.45 11.14 8.00
C GLY A 34 -14.20 11.79 9.36
N GLU A 35 -15.20 11.67 10.22
CA GLU A 35 -15.21 12.17 11.59
C GLU A 35 -15.36 10.99 12.58
N GLY A 36 -14.84 11.18 13.77
CA GLY A 36 -14.84 10.14 14.80
C GLY A 36 -13.57 9.29 14.81
N GLU A 37 -13.61 8.21 15.58
CA GLU A 37 -12.47 7.33 15.77
C GLU A 37 -12.25 6.45 14.50
N PRO A 38 -11.02 6.40 13.95
CA PRO A 38 -10.74 5.61 12.77
C PRO A 38 -10.93 4.09 13.02
N GLU A 39 -11.73 3.47 12.17
CA GLU A 39 -12.01 2.03 12.23
C GLU A 39 -10.99 1.20 11.44
N TYR A 40 -10.35 1.80 10.44
CA TYR A 40 -9.42 1.14 9.53
C TYR A 40 -8.13 1.94 9.39
N VAL A 41 -7.02 1.22 9.20
CA VAL A 41 -5.73 1.80 8.81
C VAL A 41 -5.29 1.19 7.50
N PHE A 42 -4.84 2.03 6.56
CA PHE A 42 -4.44 1.61 5.23
C PHE A 42 -2.98 1.94 4.95
N LEU A 43 -2.24 0.94 4.42
CA LEU A 43 -0.83 1.03 4.05
C LEU A 43 -0.67 0.72 2.56
N HIS A 44 -0.12 1.64 1.82
CA HIS A 44 0.04 1.55 0.37
C HIS A 44 1.24 0.69 -0.07
N GLY A 45 1.32 0.37 -1.36
CA GLY A 45 2.43 -0.33 -1.99
C GLY A 45 3.63 0.57 -2.32
N GLY A 46 4.76 -0.03 -2.67
CA GLY A 46 5.95 0.70 -3.09
C GLY A 46 5.66 1.60 -4.29
N GLY A 47 6.21 2.81 -4.28
CA GLY A 47 5.99 3.82 -5.32
C GLY A 47 4.60 4.47 -5.33
N GLN A 48 3.76 4.18 -4.34
CA GLN A 48 2.42 4.76 -4.18
C GLN A 48 2.39 5.75 -3.00
N ASN A 49 1.20 6.16 -2.57
CA ASN A 49 0.94 6.96 -1.38
C ASN A 49 -0.48 6.70 -0.84
N ALA A 50 -0.87 7.40 0.22
CA ALA A 50 -2.16 7.24 0.88
C ALA A 50 -3.37 7.38 -0.07
N HIS A 51 -3.28 8.19 -1.13
CA HIS A 51 -4.36 8.39 -2.10
C HIS A 51 -4.67 7.19 -2.99
N THR A 52 -3.83 6.13 -2.97
CA THR A 52 -4.17 4.87 -3.66
C THR A 52 -5.45 4.24 -3.11
N TRP A 53 -5.84 4.62 -1.90
CA TRP A 53 -6.99 4.10 -1.17
C TRP A 53 -8.27 4.94 -1.31
N ASP A 54 -8.22 6.09 -2.01
CA ASP A 54 -9.33 7.05 -2.07
C ASP A 54 -10.66 6.42 -2.50
N THR A 55 -10.66 5.55 -3.51
CA THR A 55 -11.89 4.92 -3.99
C THR A 55 -12.40 3.85 -3.03
N VAL A 56 -11.51 3.10 -2.40
CA VAL A 56 -11.85 2.14 -1.34
C VAL A 56 -12.42 2.87 -0.12
N ALA A 57 -11.82 3.99 0.27
CA ALA A 57 -12.29 4.83 1.37
C ALA A 57 -13.70 5.39 1.12
N LEU A 58 -13.96 5.87 -0.11
CA LEU A 58 -15.30 6.29 -0.53
C LEU A 58 -16.32 5.15 -0.44
N ALA A 59 -15.96 3.94 -0.91
CA ALA A 59 -16.85 2.78 -0.90
C ALA A 59 -17.11 2.25 0.52
N LEU A 60 -16.13 2.35 1.42
CA LEU A 60 -16.30 1.98 2.84
C LEU A 60 -17.22 2.96 3.56
N GLY A 61 -17.10 4.27 3.29
CA GLY A 61 -17.90 5.31 3.92
C GLY A 61 -17.75 5.35 5.46
N ARG A 62 -16.57 4.99 5.98
CA ARG A 62 -16.29 4.90 7.43
C ARG A 62 -15.03 5.68 7.78
N PRO A 63 -14.90 6.15 9.03
CA PRO A 63 -13.67 6.80 9.48
C PRO A 63 -12.45 5.88 9.34
N LEU A 64 -11.38 6.40 8.73
CA LEU A 64 -10.15 5.65 8.51
C LEU A 64 -8.92 6.56 8.44
N VAL A 65 -7.75 5.95 8.54
CA VAL A 65 -6.45 6.58 8.31
C VAL A 65 -5.74 5.86 7.18
N ALA A 66 -5.24 6.60 6.19
CA ALA A 66 -4.34 6.08 5.16
C ALA A 66 -2.97 6.75 5.32
N ILE A 67 -1.94 5.94 5.54
CA ILE A 67 -0.59 6.42 5.90
C ILE A 67 0.29 6.48 4.65
N ASP A 68 0.99 7.59 4.46
CA ASP A 68 2.13 7.68 3.54
C ASP A 68 3.33 6.99 4.23
N LEU A 69 3.78 5.85 3.72
CA LEU A 69 4.95 5.16 4.29
C LEU A 69 6.22 6.03 4.15
N PRO A 70 7.24 5.85 5.01
CA PRO A 70 8.49 6.61 4.93
C PRO A 70 9.05 6.67 3.51
N GLY A 71 9.50 7.86 3.07
CA GLY A 71 10.01 8.09 1.72
C GLY A 71 8.95 8.10 0.61
N HIS A 72 7.67 8.16 0.95
CA HIS A 72 6.55 8.21 0.00
C HIS A 72 5.60 9.37 0.33
N GLY A 73 4.89 9.84 -0.68
CA GLY A 73 3.84 10.84 -0.54
C GLY A 73 4.34 12.13 0.10
N HIS A 74 3.84 12.45 1.26
CA HIS A 74 4.21 13.62 2.07
C HIS A 74 4.95 13.26 3.37
N SER A 75 5.33 11.99 3.53
CA SER A 75 6.20 11.57 4.63
C SER A 75 7.65 11.90 4.36
N ASP A 76 8.38 12.24 5.42
CA ASP A 76 9.81 12.51 5.32
C ASP A 76 10.59 11.26 4.91
N ASP A 77 11.70 11.50 4.26
CA ASP A 77 12.67 10.47 3.92
C ASP A 77 13.40 9.93 5.16
N VAL A 78 13.88 8.70 5.06
CA VAL A 78 14.86 8.13 5.99
C VAL A 78 16.26 8.48 5.52
N ALA A 79 17.09 8.97 6.41
CA ALA A 79 18.46 9.35 6.07
C ALA A 79 19.29 8.13 5.61
N ASP A 80 19.09 6.98 6.25
CA ASP A 80 19.75 5.73 5.93
C ASP A 80 18.83 4.83 5.11
N PRO A 81 19.13 4.58 3.82
CA PRO A 81 18.33 3.73 2.95
C PRO A 81 18.16 2.29 3.43
N SER A 82 19.08 1.77 4.23
CA SER A 82 18.97 0.42 4.80
C SER A 82 17.82 0.29 5.80
N ARG A 83 17.27 1.42 6.28
CA ARG A 83 16.16 1.52 7.22
C ARG A 83 14.82 1.77 6.53
N LEU A 84 14.58 1.11 5.42
CA LEU A 84 13.31 1.14 4.68
C LEU A 84 12.73 -0.26 4.49
N SER A 85 13.10 -1.19 5.37
CA SER A 85 12.51 -2.51 5.40
C SER A 85 11.04 -2.46 5.91
N PRO A 86 10.23 -3.49 5.64
CA PRO A 86 8.92 -3.63 6.27
C PRO A 86 8.96 -3.55 7.79
N GLN A 87 10.03 -4.03 8.42
CA GLN A 87 10.22 -3.96 9.88
C GLN A 87 10.47 -2.54 10.37
N ASP A 88 11.29 -1.75 9.64
CA ASP A 88 11.51 -0.34 9.96
C ASP A 88 10.22 0.48 9.77
N ASN A 89 9.51 0.25 8.66
CA ASN A 89 8.21 0.86 8.42
C ASN A 89 7.20 0.52 9.52
N ALA A 90 7.21 -0.72 10.02
CA ALA A 90 6.31 -1.17 11.09
C ALA A 90 6.48 -0.37 12.38
N ALA A 91 7.71 0.02 12.74
CA ALA A 91 7.97 0.84 13.92
C ALA A 91 7.34 2.24 13.79
N ASP A 92 7.51 2.88 12.63
CA ASP A 92 6.91 4.19 12.35
C ASP A 92 5.38 4.12 12.29
N VAL A 93 4.85 3.11 11.59
CA VAL A 93 3.40 2.86 11.51
C VAL A 93 2.81 2.60 12.89
N ALA A 94 3.48 1.82 13.75
CA ALA A 94 3.03 1.59 15.12
C ALA A 94 2.91 2.90 15.91
N HIS A 95 3.87 3.82 15.73
CA HIS A 95 3.82 5.14 16.37
C HIS A 95 2.59 5.94 15.91
N VAL A 96 2.36 6.01 14.60
CA VAL A 96 1.18 6.69 14.02
C VAL A 96 -0.12 6.04 14.53
N VAL A 97 -0.25 4.71 14.42
CA VAL A 97 -1.49 4.00 14.78
C VAL A 97 -1.82 4.17 16.26
N ARG A 98 -0.83 4.10 17.17
CA ARG A 98 -1.03 4.37 18.60
C ARG A 98 -1.58 5.76 18.86
N ALA A 99 -1.13 6.75 18.09
CA ALA A 99 -1.52 8.14 18.29
C ALA A 99 -2.91 8.46 17.72
N VAL A 100 -3.28 7.90 16.55
CA VAL A 100 -4.44 8.38 15.81
C VAL A 100 -5.52 7.33 15.54
N ALA A 101 -5.21 6.04 15.68
CA ALA A 101 -6.12 4.93 15.40
C ALA A 101 -5.89 3.72 16.32
N PRO A 102 -5.74 3.90 17.67
CA PRO A 102 -5.36 2.82 18.58
C PRO A 102 -6.39 1.70 18.66
N ASN A 103 -7.63 1.99 18.28
CA ASN A 103 -8.75 1.06 18.30
C ASN A 103 -9.18 0.59 16.90
N ALA A 104 -8.37 0.80 15.89
CA ALA A 104 -8.67 0.33 14.54
C ALA A 104 -9.02 -1.17 14.54
N LYS A 105 -10.09 -1.52 13.83
CA LYS A 105 -10.59 -2.89 13.73
C LYS A 105 -9.72 -3.73 12.79
N VAL A 106 -9.18 -3.09 11.75
CA VAL A 106 -8.44 -3.74 10.67
C VAL A 106 -7.27 -2.87 10.22
N ILE A 107 -6.12 -3.51 10.04
CA ILE A 107 -4.99 -2.95 9.29
C ILE A 107 -5.00 -3.59 7.90
N VAL A 108 -5.04 -2.76 6.87
CA VAL A 108 -5.06 -3.18 5.47
C VAL A 108 -3.77 -2.75 4.81
N GLY A 109 -3.03 -3.68 4.23
CA GLY A 109 -1.78 -3.37 3.53
C GLY A 109 -1.72 -4.01 2.14
N MET A 110 -1.34 -3.22 1.14
CA MET A 110 -1.10 -3.68 -0.22
C MET A 110 0.41 -3.76 -0.51
N SER A 111 0.89 -4.87 -1.10
CA SER A 111 2.28 -5.01 -1.50
C SER A 111 3.25 -4.69 -0.35
N LEU A 112 4.11 -3.66 -0.47
CA LEU A 112 4.97 -3.18 0.63
C LEU A 112 4.17 -2.93 1.93
N GLY A 113 2.98 -2.33 1.83
CA GLY A 113 2.09 -2.13 2.97
C GLY A 113 1.62 -3.45 3.59
N GLY A 114 1.43 -4.50 2.77
CA GLY A 114 1.10 -5.85 3.24
C GLY A 114 2.25 -6.50 4.02
N LEU A 115 3.47 -6.43 3.49
CA LEU A 115 4.68 -6.88 4.21
C LEU A 115 4.89 -6.08 5.50
N THR A 116 4.63 -4.77 5.45
CA THR A 116 4.66 -3.89 6.64
C THR A 116 3.59 -4.29 7.67
N THR A 117 2.39 -4.70 7.22
CA THR A 117 1.32 -5.18 8.11
C THR A 117 1.74 -6.47 8.84
N ILE A 118 2.41 -7.39 8.13
CA ILE A 118 2.97 -8.62 8.74
C ILE A 118 4.02 -8.26 9.81
N ALA A 119 4.93 -7.36 9.49
CA ALA A 119 5.95 -6.89 10.42
C ALA A 119 5.34 -6.13 11.61
N LEU A 120 4.30 -5.31 11.38
CA LEU A 120 3.57 -4.60 12.42
C LEU A 120 2.88 -5.54 13.41
N ALA A 121 2.28 -6.61 12.92
CA ALA A 121 1.63 -7.61 13.77
C ALA A 121 2.62 -8.34 14.70
N ALA A 122 3.89 -8.44 14.31
CA ALA A 122 4.95 -8.95 15.16
C ALA A 122 5.55 -7.89 16.10
N HIS A 123 5.65 -6.64 15.62
CA HIS A 123 6.24 -5.52 16.38
C HIS A 123 5.31 -4.96 17.44
N ALA A 124 4.02 -4.86 17.14
CA ALA A 124 2.98 -4.26 17.98
C ALA A 124 1.65 -5.04 17.84
N PRO A 125 1.59 -6.29 18.31
CA PRO A 125 0.43 -7.17 18.11
C PRO A 125 -0.87 -6.59 18.67
N GLU A 126 -0.78 -5.76 19.71
CA GLU A 126 -1.95 -5.09 20.30
C GLU A 126 -2.67 -4.12 19.36
N LEU A 127 -1.98 -3.65 18.30
CA LEU A 127 -2.54 -2.74 17.29
C LEU A 127 -3.20 -3.47 16.14
N VAL A 128 -2.89 -4.75 15.92
CA VAL A 128 -3.38 -5.52 14.77
C VAL A 128 -4.45 -6.52 15.21
N ARG A 129 -5.68 -6.04 15.29
CA ARG A 129 -6.83 -6.91 15.64
C ARG A 129 -7.23 -7.84 14.52
N ARG A 130 -7.08 -7.39 13.26
CA ARG A 130 -7.23 -8.16 12.02
C ARG A 130 -6.30 -7.59 10.97
N ALA A 131 -5.73 -8.44 10.14
CA ALA A 131 -4.85 -8.06 9.04
C ALA A 131 -5.49 -8.42 7.69
N VAL A 132 -5.60 -7.46 6.79
CA VAL A 132 -5.92 -7.68 5.38
C VAL A 132 -4.67 -7.43 4.56
N ILE A 133 -4.21 -8.44 3.86
CA ILE A 133 -3.02 -8.40 3.01
C ILE A 133 -3.50 -8.46 1.56
N VAL A 134 -3.19 -7.42 0.79
CA VAL A 134 -3.65 -7.28 -0.60
C VAL A 134 -2.51 -7.59 -1.55
N ASP A 135 -2.64 -8.69 -2.24
CA ASP A 135 -1.83 -9.21 -3.33
C ASP A 135 -0.31 -9.19 -3.06
N VAL A 136 0.08 -9.72 -1.92
CA VAL A 136 1.49 -9.97 -1.57
C VAL A 136 1.60 -11.07 -0.52
N THR A 137 2.69 -11.81 -0.57
CA THR A 137 3.15 -12.69 0.51
C THR A 137 4.65 -12.51 0.71
N PRO A 138 5.24 -13.03 1.79
CA PRO A 138 6.70 -13.06 1.93
C PRO A 138 7.43 -13.88 0.85
N GLY A 139 6.70 -14.65 0.03
CA GLY A 139 7.23 -15.38 -1.13
C GLY A 139 7.47 -14.54 -2.38
N VAL A 140 7.15 -13.24 -2.35
CA VAL A 140 7.42 -12.34 -3.47
C VAL A 140 8.93 -12.25 -3.74
N ASN A 141 9.30 -12.36 -5.02
CA ASN A 141 10.70 -12.35 -5.48
C ASN A 141 10.87 -11.47 -6.72
N SER A 142 12.09 -11.43 -7.27
CA SER A 142 12.43 -10.62 -8.44
C SER A 142 11.58 -10.92 -9.68
N ASP A 143 11.27 -12.19 -9.91
CA ASP A 143 10.55 -12.60 -11.12
C ASP A 143 9.08 -12.17 -11.05
N LYS A 144 8.42 -12.44 -9.91
CA LYS A 144 7.03 -12.04 -9.64
C LYS A 144 6.85 -10.52 -9.66
N SER A 145 7.81 -9.78 -9.12
CA SER A 145 7.75 -8.30 -9.01
C SER A 145 8.44 -7.55 -10.14
N LYS A 146 8.93 -8.25 -11.19
CA LYS A 146 9.75 -7.64 -12.24
C LYS A 146 9.07 -6.44 -12.91
N ALA A 147 7.84 -6.58 -13.35
CA ALA A 147 7.11 -5.52 -14.04
C ALA A 147 6.94 -4.27 -13.17
N ILE A 148 6.67 -4.47 -11.88
CA ILE A 148 6.53 -3.39 -10.90
C ILE A 148 7.88 -2.71 -10.68
N SER A 149 8.93 -3.50 -10.48
CA SER A 149 10.30 -3.01 -10.30
C SER A 149 10.79 -2.21 -11.50
N ASP A 150 10.51 -2.67 -12.73
CA ASP A 150 10.88 -1.98 -13.97
C ASP A 150 10.14 -0.64 -14.11
N PHE A 151 8.86 -0.58 -13.74
CA PHE A 151 8.12 0.68 -13.69
C PHE A 151 8.76 1.66 -12.72
N ILE A 152 8.97 1.23 -11.49
CA ILE A 152 9.46 2.05 -10.40
C ILE A 152 10.94 2.47 -10.64
N ARG A 153 11.76 1.64 -11.28
CA ARG A 153 13.15 1.95 -11.69
C ARG A 153 13.24 2.87 -12.91
N GLY A 154 12.17 3.12 -13.62
CA GLY A 154 12.10 3.98 -14.78
C GLY A 154 12.59 5.42 -14.51
N PRO A 155 12.36 6.39 -15.40
CA PRO A 155 12.79 7.77 -15.23
C PRO A 155 12.31 8.39 -13.90
N ALA A 156 13.15 9.21 -13.27
CA ALA A 156 12.78 9.95 -12.07
C ALA A 156 11.93 11.17 -12.41
N THR A 157 12.26 11.82 -13.53
CA THR A 157 11.63 13.04 -14.02
C THR A 157 11.10 12.82 -15.44
N PHE A 158 10.12 13.59 -15.81
CA PHE A 158 9.46 13.56 -17.10
C PHE A 158 9.30 14.99 -17.62
N PRO A 159 9.59 15.26 -18.91
CA PRO A 159 9.47 16.60 -19.49
C PRO A 159 8.04 17.17 -19.39
N SER A 160 7.01 16.30 -19.41
CA SER A 160 5.61 16.70 -19.33
C SER A 160 4.76 15.72 -18.52
N PHE A 161 3.57 16.15 -18.12
CA PHE A 161 2.55 15.31 -17.53
C PHE A 161 2.10 14.20 -18.48
N GLU A 162 2.00 14.51 -19.78
CA GLU A 162 1.57 13.59 -20.81
C GLU A 162 2.53 12.41 -20.98
N GLU A 163 3.85 12.65 -20.93
CA GLU A 163 4.86 11.58 -20.98
C GLU A 163 4.82 10.69 -19.73
N LEU A 164 4.65 11.31 -18.56
CA LEU A 164 4.49 10.58 -17.31
C LEU A 164 3.20 9.73 -17.32
N LEU A 165 2.10 10.28 -17.83
CA LEU A 165 0.83 9.56 -17.97
C LEU A 165 0.96 8.41 -18.99
N ALA A 166 1.57 8.64 -20.15
CA ALA A 166 1.78 7.62 -21.17
C ALA A 166 2.55 6.41 -20.62
N ARG A 167 3.64 6.65 -19.90
CA ARG A 167 4.39 5.57 -19.23
C ARG A 167 3.55 4.86 -18.17
N THR A 168 2.73 5.59 -17.42
CA THR A 168 1.88 4.97 -16.40
C THR A 168 0.82 4.08 -17.04
N ILE A 169 0.24 4.47 -18.16
CA ILE A 169 -0.72 3.65 -18.93
C ILE A 169 -0.06 2.36 -19.42
N GLU A 170 1.15 2.46 -20.01
CA GLU A 170 1.89 1.30 -20.52
C GLU A 170 2.06 0.20 -19.45
N HIS A 171 2.29 0.59 -18.20
CA HIS A 171 2.55 -0.35 -17.10
C HIS A 171 1.31 -0.71 -16.26
N ASN A 172 0.15 -0.12 -16.54
CA ASN A 172 -1.08 -0.33 -15.76
C ASN A 172 -2.29 -0.55 -16.68
N SER A 173 -2.23 -1.57 -17.50
CA SER A 173 -3.22 -1.88 -18.54
C SER A 173 -4.60 -2.29 -18.02
N THR A 174 -4.73 -2.56 -16.72
CA THR A 174 -6.00 -2.96 -16.06
C THR A 174 -6.85 -1.77 -15.61
N ARG A 175 -6.26 -0.56 -15.59
CA ARG A 175 -6.92 0.64 -15.03
C ARG A 175 -7.35 1.62 -16.13
N THR A 176 -8.39 2.41 -15.85
CA THR A 176 -8.83 3.50 -16.73
C THR A 176 -7.80 4.64 -16.76
N VAL A 177 -7.73 5.35 -17.88
CA VAL A 177 -6.83 6.51 -18.01
C VAL A 177 -7.17 7.59 -16.99
N GLU A 178 -8.45 7.83 -16.71
CA GLU A 178 -8.94 8.78 -15.71
C GLU A 178 -8.46 8.40 -14.31
N SER A 179 -8.52 7.12 -13.95
CA SER A 179 -8.02 6.61 -12.67
C SER A 179 -6.52 6.82 -12.53
N LEU A 180 -5.75 6.50 -13.58
CA LEU A 180 -4.29 6.71 -13.59
C LEU A 180 -3.92 8.18 -13.50
N ARG A 181 -4.61 9.04 -14.27
CA ARG A 181 -4.42 10.49 -14.24
C ARG A 181 -4.61 11.07 -12.83
N ARG A 182 -5.67 10.67 -12.13
CA ARG A 182 -5.90 11.08 -10.73
C ARG A 182 -4.78 10.60 -9.81
N GLY A 183 -4.39 9.34 -9.94
CA GLY A 183 -3.29 8.77 -9.13
C GLY A 183 -1.98 9.55 -9.31
N ILE A 184 -1.65 9.94 -10.54
CA ILE A 184 -0.45 10.74 -10.83
C ILE A 184 -0.51 12.10 -10.17
N LEU A 185 -1.63 12.80 -10.23
CA LEU A 185 -1.79 14.13 -9.64
C LEU A 185 -1.54 14.14 -8.12
N HIS A 186 -1.77 13.01 -7.45
CA HIS A 186 -1.43 12.84 -6.03
C HIS A 186 -0.01 12.32 -5.79
N ASN A 187 0.57 11.61 -6.76
CA ASN A 187 1.85 10.90 -6.61
C ASN A 187 3.02 11.57 -7.34
N ALA A 188 2.80 12.68 -8.00
CA ALA A 188 3.83 13.46 -8.68
C ALA A 188 3.65 14.96 -8.38
N PHE A 189 4.67 15.74 -8.71
CA PHE A 189 4.63 17.19 -8.63
C PHE A 189 5.46 17.80 -9.74
N GLN A 190 5.13 19.04 -10.10
CA GLN A 190 5.85 19.79 -11.11
C GLN A 190 7.04 20.52 -10.47
N LEU A 191 8.19 20.45 -11.11
CA LEU A 191 9.40 21.18 -10.75
C LEU A 191 9.37 22.60 -11.34
N GLU A 192 10.29 23.48 -10.89
CA GLU A 192 10.38 24.88 -11.35
C GLU A 192 10.64 25.00 -12.85
N ASP A 193 11.35 24.04 -13.45
CA ASP A 193 11.63 23.96 -14.89
C ASP A 193 10.45 23.43 -15.72
N GLY A 194 9.31 23.13 -15.09
CA GLY A 194 8.11 22.60 -15.71
C GLY A 194 8.08 21.08 -15.87
N SER A 195 9.17 20.38 -15.60
CA SER A 195 9.21 18.92 -15.60
C SER A 195 8.44 18.33 -14.41
N TRP A 196 8.12 17.04 -14.48
CA TRP A 196 7.37 16.34 -13.44
C TRP A 196 8.23 15.28 -12.77
N MET A 197 8.06 15.12 -11.44
CA MET A 197 8.79 14.14 -10.64
C MET A 197 7.84 13.39 -9.70
N TRP A 198 8.14 12.08 -9.49
CA TRP A 198 7.41 11.26 -8.54
C TRP A 198 7.65 11.68 -7.08
N ARG A 199 6.63 11.52 -6.23
CA ARG A 199 6.67 11.75 -4.77
C ARG A 199 7.16 10.53 -3.99
N TYR A 200 7.94 9.67 -4.57
CA TYR A 200 8.58 8.58 -3.83
C TYR A 200 10.08 8.62 -4.03
N ARG A 201 10.79 8.25 -2.97
CA ARG A 201 12.25 8.30 -2.96
C ARG A 201 12.82 7.29 -3.93
N ARG A 202 13.86 7.70 -4.62
CA ARG A 202 14.65 6.88 -5.54
C ARG A 202 16.12 7.01 -5.17
N PHE A 203 16.87 5.91 -5.25
CA PHE A 203 18.29 5.90 -4.99
C PHE A 203 19.07 5.81 -6.29
N PRO A 204 20.10 6.66 -6.51
CA PRO A 204 20.96 6.55 -7.67
C PRO A 204 21.64 5.18 -7.76
N GLY A 205 21.53 4.52 -8.91
CA GLY A 205 22.19 3.24 -9.19
C GLY A 205 21.45 1.99 -8.78
N GLY A 206 20.30 2.13 -8.17
CA GLY A 206 19.48 1.00 -7.79
C GLY A 206 18.00 1.35 -7.90
N GLY A 207 17.16 0.37 -8.01
CA GLY A 207 15.72 0.55 -8.05
C GLY A 207 15.16 1.21 -6.80
N VAL A 208 13.88 1.30 -6.79
CA VAL A 208 13.06 1.87 -5.76
C VAL A 208 13.16 1.15 -4.45
N VAL A 209 13.01 1.97 -3.50
CA VAL A 209 12.87 1.61 -2.13
C VAL A 209 11.45 1.83 -1.66
N GLY A 210 10.74 0.83 -1.56
CA GLY A 210 9.84 0.42 -0.51
C GLY A 210 10.40 -0.84 0.04
N GLY A 211 11.60 -1.10 -0.26
CA GLY A 211 12.40 -2.16 0.24
C GLY A 211 13.79 -1.97 -0.34
N VAL A 212 14.72 -2.01 0.45
CA VAL A 212 16.16 -2.02 0.24
C VAL A 212 16.59 -2.02 -1.22
N VAL A 213 17.29 -1.00 -1.61
CA VAL A 213 18.08 -1.02 -2.83
C VAL A 213 19.51 -1.30 -2.45
N THR A 214 19.86 -2.52 -2.71
CA THR A 214 21.21 -2.80 -3.21
C THR A 214 21.11 -2.95 -4.72
N ALA A 215 22.07 -2.51 -5.45
CA ALA A 215 22.03 -2.31 -6.90
C ALA A 215 21.71 -3.56 -7.75
N THR A 216 21.56 -4.74 -7.20
CA THR A 216 21.54 -6.00 -7.96
C THR A 216 20.58 -7.09 -7.46
N GLU A 217 20.08 -7.05 -6.23
CA GLU A 217 19.26 -8.14 -5.70
C GLU A 217 17.91 -7.68 -5.15
N HIS A 218 16.87 -8.44 -5.44
CA HIS A 218 15.57 -8.27 -4.81
C HIS A 218 15.68 -8.65 -3.32
N PRO A 219 15.15 -7.83 -2.40
CA PRO A 219 15.20 -8.15 -0.98
C PRO A 219 14.56 -9.51 -0.68
N ASN A 220 15.19 -10.27 0.20
CA ASN A 220 14.64 -11.54 0.67
C ASN A 220 13.64 -11.31 1.80
N TRP A 221 12.37 -11.45 1.51
CA TRP A 221 11.29 -11.31 2.49
C TRP A 221 10.91 -12.63 3.17
N ALA A 222 11.52 -13.76 2.81
CA ALA A 222 11.19 -15.06 3.38
C ALA A 222 11.17 -15.11 4.92
N PRO A 223 12.03 -14.36 5.67
CA PRO A 223 11.92 -14.32 7.13
C PRO A 223 10.57 -13.80 7.65
N LEU A 224 9.82 -13.01 6.88
CA LEU A 224 8.48 -12.56 7.26
C LEU A 224 7.45 -13.70 7.29
N TRP A 225 7.72 -14.84 6.65
CA TRP A 225 6.87 -16.03 6.77
C TRP A 225 6.75 -16.52 8.21
N ASP A 226 7.84 -16.48 8.96
CA ASP A 226 7.84 -16.92 10.36
C ASP A 226 7.04 -15.93 11.23
N LEU A 227 7.15 -14.64 10.97
CA LEU A 227 6.36 -13.62 11.64
C LEU A 227 4.86 -13.77 11.32
N LEU A 228 4.52 -14.03 10.05
CA LEU A 228 3.13 -14.27 9.65
C LEU A 228 2.57 -15.53 10.30
N GLY A 229 3.35 -16.61 10.35
CA GLY A 229 2.96 -17.87 11.00
C GLY A 229 2.76 -17.73 12.51
N ALA A 230 3.55 -16.89 13.18
CA ALA A 230 3.46 -16.63 14.61
C ALA A 230 2.36 -15.61 14.98
N ASN A 231 1.84 -14.86 14.02
CA ASN A 231 0.79 -13.87 14.25
C ASN A 231 -0.50 -14.55 14.70
N THR A 232 -1.17 -13.99 15.71
CA THR A 232 -2.44 -14.51 16.26
C THR A 232 -3.67 -13.77 15.74
N ALA A 233 -3.50 -12.60 15.13
CA ALA A 233 -4.62 -11.86 14.55
C ALA A 233 -5.20 -12.62 13.33
N PRO A 234 -6.51 -12.63 13.14
CA PRO A 234 -7.11 -13.15 11.91
C PRO A 234 -6.51 -12.49 10.66
N VAL A 235 -6.25 -13.30 9.63
CA VAL A 235 -5.62 -12.86 8.37
C VAL A 235 -6.57 -13.11 7.20
N LEU A 236 -6.74 -12.10 6.36
CA LEU A 236 -7.33 -12.19 5.04
C LEU A 236 -6.25 -11.88 3.99
N LEU A 237 -5.99 -12.82 3.08
CA LEU A 237 -5.26 -12.56 1.85
C LEU A 237 -6.27 -12.31 0.72
N VAL A 238 -6.19 -11.15 0.09
CA VAL A 238 -6.92 -10.83 -1.15
C VAL A 238 -5.94 -10.95 -2.31
N ARG A 239 -6.14 -11.95 -3.18
CA ARG A 239 -5.27 -12.27 -4.31
C ARG A 239 -5.89 -11.81 -5.62
N GLY A 240 -5.16 -11.02 -6.42
CA GLY A 240 -5.51 -10.77 -7.80
C GLY A 240 -5.24 -11.99 -8.68
N MET A 241 -6.11 -12.27 -9.67
CA MET A 241 -5.98 -13.46 -10.52
C MET A 241 -5.47 -13.14 -11.93
N ARG A 242 -5.29 -11.86 -12.27
CA ARG A 242 -4.67 -11.47 -13.55
C ARG A 242 -3.16 -11.65 -13.49
N VAL A 243 -2.53 -11.71 -14.66
CA VAL A 243 -1.08 -11.96 -14.83
C VAL A 243 -0.17 -10.98 -14.08
N GLN A 244 -0.68 -9.81 -13.70
CA GLN A 244 0.07 -8.81 -12.95
C GLN A 244 0.15 -9.10 -11.44
N SER A 245 -0.60 -10.09 -10.93
CA SER A 245 -0.50 -10.50 -9.51
C SER A 245 0.91 -11.00 -9.19
N VAL A 246 1.36 -10.74 -7.97
CA VAL A 246 2.64 -11.23 -7.44
C VAL A 246 2.48 -12.41 -6.48
N VAL A 247 1.25 -12.91 -6.32
CA VAL A 247 0.91 -14.07 -5.48
C VAL A 247 0.54 -15.25 -6.39
N ASP A 248 1.26 -16.35 -6.26
CA ASP A 248 0.97 -17.60 -6.97
C ASP A 248 0.37 -18.68 -6.04
N ASP A 249 0.08 -19.85 -6.60
CA ASP A 249 -0.51 -20.96 -5.84
C ASP A 249 0.44 -21.51 -4.78
N ALA A 250 1.76 -21.43 -4.99
CA ALA A 250 2.75 -21.85 -4.01
C ALA A 250 2.76 -20.93 -2.79
N ASP A 251 2.56 -19.63 -3.00
CA ASP A 251 2.41 -18.64 -1.92
C ASP A 251 1.15 -18.91 -1.09
N VAL A 252 0.03 -19.20 -1.75
CA VAL A 252 -1.23 -19.56 -1.06
C VAL A 252 -1.05 -20.85 -0.27
N ALA A 253 -0.42 -21.87 -0.86
CA ALA A 253 -0.16 -23.14 -0.18
C ALA A 253 0.72 -22.94 1.06
N GLU A 254 1.78 -22.11 0.98
CA GLU A 254 2.65 -21.82 2.10
C GLU A 254 1.93 -21.00 3.19
N LEU A 255 1.08 -20.03 2.80
CA LEU A 255 0.23 -19.32 3.75
C LEU A 255 -0.68 -20.30 4.51
N MET A 256 -1.41 -21.15 3.80
CA MET A 256 -2.35 -22.10 4.41
C MET A 256 -1.63 -23.16 5.27
N ARG A 257 -0.41 -23.54 4.90
CA ARG A 257 0.42 -24.41 5.73
C ARG A 257 0.79 -23.80 7.07
N ARG A 258 1.08 -22.48 7.09
CA ARG A 258 1.49 -21.73 8.30
C ARG A 258 0.31 -21.21 9.09
N ARG A 259 -0.75 -20.82 8.39
CA ARG A 259 -1.97 -20.19 8.92
C ARG A 259 -3.20 -20.88 8.32
N PRO A 260 -3.53 -22.11 8.75
CA PRO A 260 -4.69 -22.83 8.25
C PRO A 260 -6.04 -22.13 8.57
N ASP A 261 -6.00 -21.16 9.48
CA ASP A 261 -7.13 -20.28 9.84
C ASP A 261 -7.25 -19.03 8.95
N ALA A 262 -6.27 -18.76 8.08
CA ALA A 262 -6.33 -17.61 7.17
C ALA A 262 -7.46 -17.78 6.15
N VAL A 263 -8.05 -16.65 5.78
CA VAL A 263 -9.03 -16.59 4.69
C VAL A 263 -8.30 -16.13 3.43
N VAL A 264 -8.54 -16.79 2.31
CA VAL A 264 -8.03 -16.39 1.00
C VAL A 264 -9.21 -16.09 0.10
N ILE A 265 -9.22 -14.90 -0.52
CA ILE A 265 -10.22 -14.50 -1.52
C ILE A 265 -9.50 -14.16 -2.81
N GLU A 266 -9.91 -14.80 -3.90
CA GLU A 266 -9.40 -14.60 -5.24
C GLU A 266 -10.28 -13.62 -6.00
N VAL A 267 -9.68 -12.58 -6.58
CA VAL A 267 -10.35 -11.52 -7.34
C VAL A 267 -10.01 -11.66 -8.82
N VAL A 268 -10.92 -12.23 -9.60
CA VAL A 268 -10.70 -12.60 -11.01
C VAL A 268 -10.35 -11.38 -11.87
N GLU A 269 -11.02 -10.26 -11.61
CA GLU A 269 -10.88 -9.04 -12.41
C GLU A 269 -9.73 -8.12 -11.97
N ALA A 270 -8.93 -8.51 -10.97
CA ALA A 270 -7.83 -7.71 -10.47
C ALA A 270 -6.46 -8.33 -10.75
N GLY A 271 -5.47 -7.46 -10.99
CA GLY A 271 -4.05 -7.77 -10.95
C GLY A 271 -3.44 -7.39 -9.61
N HIS A 272 -2.19 -6.92 -9.62
CA HIS A 272 -1.48 -6.54 -8.40
C HIS A 272 -2.14 -5.39 -7.62
N SER A 273 -2.78 -4.45 -8.31
CA SER A 273 -3.39 -3.27 -7.68
C SER A 273 -4.90 -3.46 -7.46
N VAL A 274 -5.30 -4.47 -6.67
CA VAL A 274 -6.72 -4.79 -6.42
C VAL A 274 -7.52 -3.55 -5.98
N GLN A 275 -6.94 -2.68 -5.14
CA GLN A 275 -7.56 -1.42 -4.72
C GLN A 275 -7.79 -0.43 -5.86
N GLY A 276 -7.07 -0.59 -6.97
CA GLY A 276 -7.23 0.24 -8.17
C GLY A 276 -8.11 -0.40 -9.22
N ASP A 277 -8.11 -1.73 -9.29
CA ASP A 277 -8.83 -2.50 -10.31
C ASP A 277 -10.30 -2.74 -9.89
N THR A 278 -10.52 -3.18 -8.65
CA THR A 278 -11.84 -3.54 -8.10
C THR A 278 -12.07 -2.92 -6.70
N PRO A 279 -12.03 -1.58 -6.57
CA PRO A 279 -12.04 -0.90 -5.26
C PRO A 279 -13.31 -1.14 -4.44
N VAL A 280 -14.47 -1.25 -5.08
CA VAL A 280 -15.76 -1.48 -4.39
C VAL A 280 -15.83 -2.88 -3.84
N GLU A 281 -15.47 -3.88 -4.64
CA GLU A 281 -15.42 -5.28 -4.22
C GLU A 281 -14.43 -5.47 -3.06
N LEU A 282 -13.25 -4.85 -3.15
CA LEU A 282 -12.27 -4.87 -2.07
C LEU A 282 -12.82 -4.23 -0.78
N ALA A 283 -13.53 -3.11 -0.88
CA ALA A 283 -14.16 -2.45 0.27
C ALA A 283 -15.21 -3.36 0.95
N GLU A 284 -15.99 -4.10 0.18
CA GLU A 284 -16.96 -5.09 0.70
C GLU A 284 -16.25 -6.22 1.45
N MET A 285 -15.19 -6.82 0.86
CA MET A 285 -14.39 -7.86 1.52
C MET A 285 -13.79 -7.38 2.84
N ILE A 286 -13.24 -6.15 2.86
CA ILE A 286 -12.67 -5.54 4.08
C ILE A 286 -13.78 -5.36 5.14
N ARG A 287 -14.95 -4.84 4.76
CA ARG A 287 -16.09 -4.62 5.65
C ARG A 287 -16.58 -5.94 6.26
N ASP A 288 -16.76 -6.95 5.42
CA ASP A 288 -17.22 -8.28 5.86
C ASP A 288 -16.22 -8.94 6.80
N PHE A 289 -14.94 -8.82 6.50
CA PHE A 289 -13.89 -9.34 7.36
C PHE A 289 -13.79 -8.60 8.70
N ALA A 290 -14.01 -7.29 8.69
CA ALA A 290 -14.04 -6.48 9.91
C ALA A 290 -15.22 -6.82 10.85
N ALA A 291 -16.30 -7.38 10.32
CA ALA A 291 -17.52 -7.73 11.06
C ALA A 291 -17.47 -9.13 11.71
N ARG A 292 -16.52 -9.97 11.33
CA ARG A 292 -16.29 -11.30 11.92
C ARG A 292 -15.65 -11.19 13.30
#